data_cbb746fac61fa7db1d01f9d7ef1c1050
#
_entry.id   cbb746fac61fa7db1d01f9d7ef1c1050
#
_cell.length_a   1.000
_cell.length_b   1.000
_cell.length_c   1.000
_cell.angle_alpha   90.00
_cell.angle_beta   90.00
_cell.angle_gamma   90.00
#
_symmetry.space_group_name_H-M   'P 1'
#
loop_
_entity.id
_entity.type
_entity.pdbx_description
1 polymer ?
#
loop_
_entity_poly.entity_id
_entity_poly.type
_entity_poly.pdbx_seq_one_letter_code
_entity_poly.pdbx_strand_id
1 'polypeptide(L)'
;PEMKLHECGLPKDMAAELYKPFIVRKLIERGIVKTVKSAKKIIDKREPVVWDILENVMKGHPVLLNRAPTLHRLGIQAFQPKMIEGKAIQLHPLACTAFNADFDGDQMAVHLPLGSAAVLEAQMLMLASHNILNPANGSPITVPSQDMVLGLYYMTKMRVSDETLKVKGEGLTFYSAEEAEIAFNEGRVELNAKVRVRARVEEDGELKYKVIETSFGRILFNKVVPENVGYINEVLTKKALRGIISDILKATDVPTTADFLDNIKQLGFMTAFRGGLSFSLGDIIIPQEKDELVSNAESQIEEILGSYNMGLITNNERYNQVIDVWTNTNARLTERAMHYLSSDRQGFNPIYMMLDSGARGSKEQIRQLSGMRGLMAKPQKSGSSGGEIIENPIIANFKEGLSILEYFISTHGARKGLADTALKTADAGYLTRRLVDVAQDVIITEEDCETLRGLEVTALKKNEEVVEPLFDRIIGRTSLHDVVDPISNEVYVKSGDMISEDEARRIEESAIQMVEVRSALTCESKRGICAKCYGRNLATGKKVQMGEAVGVIAAQSIGEPGTQLTLRTFHVGGTAGNVSEESSIKAKFDGTVVLEDVRTVKGEDNEGNPVDIVIGRTGEFRLV
;
A
#
# COMPACT_ATOMS: atom_id res chain seq x y z
N PRO A 1 17.49 -8.71 -8.65
CA PRO A 1 16.53 -9.85 -8.65
C PRO A 1 17.12 -11.16 -8.13
N GLU A 2 18.45 -11.36 -8.20
CA GLU A 2 19.12 -12.60 -7.83
C GLU A 2 19.33 -12.81 -6.33
N MET A 3 19.27 -11.74 -5.53
CA MET A 3 19.44 -11.81 -4.07
C MET A 3 18.20 -12.42 -3.40
N LYS A 4 18.43 -13.20 -2.33
CA LYS A 4 17.36 -13.62 -1.42
C LYS A 4 17.01 -12.49 -0.45
N LEU A 5 15.84 -12.57 0.17
CA LEU A 5 15.32 -11.50 1.05
C LEU A 5 16.27 -11.15 2.21
N HIS A 6 16.98 -12.13 2.73
CA HIS A 6 17.96 -11.96 3.82
C HIS A 6 19.37 -11.60 3.34
N GLU A 7 19.62 -11.49 2.03
CA GLU A 7 20.93 -11.25 1.44
C GLU A 7 21.08 -9.83 0.91
N CYS A 8 22.30 -9.31 0.94
CA CYS A 8 22.68 -8.09 0.23
C CYS A 8 23.99 -8.30 -0.54
N GLY A 9 24.12 -7.65 -1.69
CA GLY A 9 25.38 -7.64 -2.45
C GLY A 9 26.28 -6.51 -1.97
N LEU A 10 27.43 -6.84 -1.43
CA LEU A 10 28.42 -5.87 -0.96
C LEU A 10 29.63 -5.87 -1.90
N PRO A 11 30.05 -4.68 -2.42
CA PRO A 11 31.26 -4.57 -3.23
C PRO A 11 32.48 -5.11 -2.50
N LYS A 12 33.33 -5.85 -3.21
CA LYS A 12 34.54 -6.47 -2.65
C LYS A 12 35.42 -5.49 -1.90
N ASP A 13 35.64 -4.30 -2.44
CA ASP A 13 36.47 -3.28 -1.81
C ASP A 13 35.90 -2.78 -0.49
N MET A 14 34.56 -2.57 -0.42
CA MET A 14 33.88 -2.19 0.82
C MET A 14 33.96 -3.32 1.86
N ALA A 15 33.71 -4.55 1.43
CA ALA A 15 33.80 -5.71 2.32
C ALA A 15 35.22 -5.88 2.90
N ALA A 16 36.25 -5.73 2.09
CA ALA A 16 37.64 -5.82 2.55
C ALA A 16 37.99 -4.78 3.63
N GLU A 17 37.51 -3.55 3.48
CA GLU A 17 37.72 -2.51 4.50
C GLU A 17 36.92 -2.74 5.79
N LEU A 18 35.64 -3.14 5.67
CA LEU A 18 34.78 -3.41 6.83
C LEU A 18 35.28 -4.57 7.68
N TYR A 19 35.68 -5.66 7.03
CA TYR A 19 36.14 -6.88 7.69
C TYR A 19 37.67 -6.92 7.90
N LYS A 20 38.39 -5.83 7.63
CA LYS A 20 39.86 -5.73 7.74
C LYS A 20 40.42 -6.29 9.05
N PRO A 21 39.88 -5.96 10.25
CA PRO A 21 40.37 -6.52 11.51
C PRO A 21 40.26 -8.05 11.58
N PHE A 22 39.17 -8.59 11.07
CA PHE A 22 38.91 -10.04 11.08
C PHE A 22 39.82 -10.77 10.08
N ILE A 23 40.06 -10.19 8.91
CA ILE A 23 40.98 -10.72 7.90
C ILE A 23 42.39 -10.75 8.46
N VAL A 24 42.84 -9.67 9.09
CA VAL A 24 44.16 -9.58 9.73
C VAL A 24 44.35 -10.67 10.79
N ARG A 25 43.34 -10.87 11.64
CA ARG A 25 43.33 -11.95 12.63
C ARG A 25 43.44 -13.32 11.98
N LYS A 26 42.64 -13.61 10.96
CA LYS A 26 42.67 -14.90 10.26
C LYS A 26 43.95 -15.17 9.47
N LEU A 27 44.59 -14.12 8.90
CA LEU A 27 45.88 -14.24 8.24
C LEU A 27 46.99 -14.64 9.23
N ILE A 28 46.95 -14.11 10.47
CA ILE A 28 47.91 -14.43 11.53
C ILE A 28 47.61 -15.83 12.10
N GLU A 29 46.35 -16.17 12.38
CA GLU A 29 45.91 -17.50 12.86
C GLU A 29 46.31 -18.61 11.91
N ARG A 30 46.20 -18.41 10.58
CA ARG A 30 46.61 -19.35 9.56
C ARG A 30 48.11 -19.42 9.30
N GLY A 31 48.90 -18.58 10.00
CA GLY A 31 50.36 -18.53 9.88
C GLY A 31 50.90 -17.96 8.55
N ILE A 32 50.03 -17.36 7.73
CA ILE A 32 50.42 -16.75 6.43
C ILE A 32 51.30 -15.53 6.67
N VAL A 33 51.04 -14.80 7.73
CA VAL A 33 51.83 -13.63 8.17
C VAL A 33 52.09 -13.70 9.65
N LYS A 34 53.24 -13.15 10.05
CA LYS A 34 53.63 -13.08 11.47
C LYS A 34 53.30 -11.75 12.14
N THR A 35 53.05 -10.70 11.38
CA THR A 35 52.82 -9.36 11.93
C THR A 35 51.62 -8.67 11.30
N VAL A 36 50.93 -7.83 12.08
CA VAL A 36 49.80 -7.00 11.63
C VAL A 36 50.21 -6.08 10.47
N LYS A 37 51.44 -5.56 10.47
CA LYS A 37 51.97 -4.69 9.40
C LYS A 37 52.09 -5.43 8.06
N SER A 38 52.52 -6.70 8.09
CA SER A 38 52.57 -7.55 6.89
C SER A 38 51.18 -7.95 6.40
N ALA A 39 50.26 -8.23 7.32
CA ALA A 39 48.89 -8.51 6.97
C ALA A 39 48.22 -7.33 6.25
N LYS A 40 48.36 -6.11 6.76
CA LYS A 40 47.85 -4.92 6.09
C LYS A 40 48.41 -4.75 4.68
N LYS A 41 49.72 -4.97 4.49
CA LYS A 41 50.33 -4.90 3.14
C LYS A 41 49.74 -5.90 2.16
N ILE A 42 49.44 -7.12 2.61
CA ILE A 42 48.80 -8.16 1.75
C ILE A 42 47.37 -7.74 1.39
N ILE A 43 46.62 -7.18 2.36
CA ILE A 43 45.25 -6.68 2.10
C ILE A 43 45.31 -5.51 1.11
N ASP A 44 46.21 -4.55 1.29
CA ASP A 44 46.36 -3.39 0.41
C ASP A 44 46.79 -3.79 -1.01
N LYS A 45 47.57 -4.89 -1.14
CA LYS A 45 47.93 -5.47 -2.44
C LYS A 45 46.83 -6.33 -3.10
N ARG A 46 45.73 -6.58 -2.38
CA ARG A 46 44.59 -7.36 -2.87
C ARG A 46 44.97 -8.76 -3.38
N GLU A 47 45.84 -9.46 -2.62
CA GLU A 47 46.24 -10.81 -2.99
C GLU A 47 45.05 -11.80 -2.98
N PRO A 48 44.99 -12.84 -3.86
CA PRO A 48 43.86 -13.77 -3.96
C PRO A 48 43.46 -14.41 -2.62
N VAL A 49 44.42 -14.74 -1.77
CA VAL A 49 44.22 -15.32 -0.44
C VAL A 49 43.32 -14.45 0.46
N VAL A 50 43.33 -13.13 0.26
CA VAL A 50 42.48 -12.20 1.03
C VAL A 50 41.00 -12.44 0.71
N TRP A 51 40.67 -12.70 -0.53
CA TRP A 51 39.29 -12.94 -0.96
C TRP A 51 38.73 -14.25 -0.41
N ASP A 52 39.52 -15.32 -0.40
CA ASP A 52 39.12 -16.60 0.18
C ASP A 52 38.86 -16.51 1.69
N ILE A 53 39.72 -15.75 2.39
CA ILE A 53 39.55 -15.50 3.81
C ILE A 53 38.32 -14.62 4.06
N LEU A 54 38.12 -13.58 3.26
CA LEU A 54 37.00 -12.65 3.37
C LEU A 54 35.68 -13.40 3.20
N GLU A 55 35.55 -14.26 2.17
CA GLU A 55 34.35 -15.07 1.97
C GLU A 55 34.02 -15.93 3.19
N ASN A 56 35.04 -16.60 3.75
CA ASN A 56 34.83 -17.42 4.95
C ASN A 56 34.45 -16.59 6.20
N VAL A 57 34.98 -15.39 6.34
CA VAL A 57 34.65 -14.50 7.47
C VAL A 57 33.26 -13.91 7.33
N MET A 58 32.83 -13.62 6.12
CA MET A 58 31.51 -13.06 5.85
C MET A 58 30.38 -14.06 6.09
N LYS A 59 30.63 -15.36 5.93
CA LYS A 59 29.63 -16.42 6.20
C LYS A 59 29.21 -16.40 7.67
N GLY A 60 27.93 -16.14 7.93
CA GLY A 60 27.38 -16.07 9.29
C GLY A 60 27.68 -14.77 10.06
N HIS A 61 28.26 -13.76 9.41
CA HIS A 61 28.52 -12.46 10.01
C HIS A 61 27.71 -11.38 9.26
N PRO A 62 26.50 -11.02 9.74
CA PRO A 62 25.63 -10.09 9.05
C PRO A 62 26.16 -8.66 9.08
N VAL A 63 25.68 -7.84 8.16
CA VAL A 63 25.89 -6.38 8.15
C VAL A 63 24.57 -5.66 8.35
N LEU A 64 24.60 -4.48 8.97
CA LEU A 64 23.46 -3.61 9.08
C LEU A 64 23.50 -2.58 7.96
N LEU A 65 22.42 -2.48 7.20
CA LEU A 65 22.22 -1.41 6.21
C LEU A 65 21.29 -0.36 6.78
N ASN A 66 21.65 0.91 6.61
CA ASN A 66 20.85 2.06 7.02
C ASN A 66 20.74 3.06 5.88
N ARG A 67 19.53 3.55 5.61
CA ARG A 67 19.28 4.66 4.69
C ARG A 67 18.77 5.87 5.47
N ALA A 68 19.43 7.01 5.32
CA ALA A 68 18.96 8.28 5.85
C ALA A 68 17.94 8.93 4.89
N PRO A 69 16.83 9.54 5.40
CA PRO A 69 16.47 9.65 6.81
C PRO A 69 15.88 8.35 7.37
N THR A 70 16.27 7.98 8.59
CA THR A 70 15.73 6.80 9.29
C THR A 70 14.43 7.20 9.99
N LEU A 71 13.31 7.00 9.32
CA LEU A 71 11.98 7.45 9.79
C LEU A 71 11.38 6.49 10.82
N HIS A 72 11.65 5.20 10.70
CA HIS A 72 11.18 4.16 11.60
C HIS A 72 12.21 3.05 11.76
N ARG A 73 11.98 2.12 12.69
CA ARG A 73 12.96 1.08 13.02
C ARG A 73 13.36 0.17 11.84
N LEU A 74 12.49 0.01 10.83
CA LEU A 74 12.79 -0.77 9.62
C LEU A 74 13.74 -0.05 8.64
N GLY A 75 14.10 1.20 8.90
CA GLY A 75 15.17 1.92 8.19
C GLY A 75 16.58 1.41 8.49
N ILE A 76 16.72 0.49 9.47
CA ILE A 76 17.95 -0.23 9.77
C ILE A 76 17.62 -1.72 9.83
N GLN A 77 18.18 -2.50 8.92
CA GLN A 77 17.97 -3.96 8.87
C GLN A 77 19.29 -4.70 8.68
N ALA A 78 19.35 -5.92 9.18
CA ALA A 78 20.48 -6.81 8.99
C ALA A 78 20.31 -7.65 7.71
N PHE A 79 21.42 -7.87 7.03
CA PHE A 79 21.51 -8.71 5.84
C PHE A 79 22.76 -9.58 5.91
N GLN A 80 22.67 -10.77 5.34
CA GLN A 80 23.84 -11.62 5.09
C GLN A 80 24.54 -11.11 3.83
N PRO A 81 25.78 -10.60 3.92
CA PRO A 81 26.48 -10.06 2.78
C PRO A 81 26.96 -11.16 1.84
N LYS A 82 26.87 -10.89 0.53
CA LYS A 82 27.54 -11.63 -0.55
C LYS A 82 28.50 -10.70 -1.26
N MET A 83 29.69 -11.19 -1.59
CA MET A 83 30.62 -10.40 -2.39
C MET A 83 30.16 -10.29 -3.83
N ILE A 84 30.15 -9.07 -4.34
CA ILE A 84 29.81 -8.78 -5.73
C ILE A 84 30.91 -7.94 -6.39
N GLU A 85 30.99 -8.04 -7.70
CA GLU A 85 31.78 -7.12 -8.52
C GLU A 85 31.04 -5.79 -8.67
N GLY A 86 31.78 -4.72 -8.89
CA GLY A 86 31.23 -3.38 -9.06
C GLY A 86 31.43 -2.49 -7.83
N LYS A 87 30.76 -1.33 -7.81
CA LYS A 87 30.92 -0.29 -6.80
C LYS A 87 29.63 0.02 -6.04
N ALA A 88 28.49 -0.54 -6.45
CA ALA A 88 27.20 -0.29 -5.85
C ALA A 88 26.74 -1.48 -4.98
N ILE A 89 26.07 -1.16 -3.87
CA ILE A 89 25.43 -2.17 -3.02
C ILE A 89 24.19 -2.70 -3.74
N GLN A 90 24.00 -4.02 -3.76
CA GLN A 90 22.78 -4.64 -4.27
C GLN A 90 21.82 -4.90 -3.11
N LEU A 91 20.61 -4.35 -3.22
CA LEU A 91 19.54 -4.51 -2.24
C LEU A 91 18.38 -5.30 -2.85
N HIS A 92 17.76 -6.14 -2.03
CA HIS A 92 16.57 -6.89 -2.44
C HIS A 92 15.39 -5.96 -2.74
N PRO A 93 14.68 -6.11 -3.87
CA PRO A 93 13.60 -5.18 -4.25
C PRO A 93 12.46 -5.08 -3.22
N LEU A 94 12.11 -6.17 -2.52
CA LEU A 94 11.05 -6.16 -1.51
C LEU A 94 11.44 -5.39 -0.24
N ALA A 95 12.72 -5.24 0.05
CA ALA A 95 13.21 -4.44 1.17
C ALA A 95 13.17 -2.92 0.89
N CYS A 96 13.10 -2.50 -0.38
CA CYS A 96 13.10 -1.08 -0.76
C CYS A 96 11.97 -0.29 -0.11
N THR A 97 10.78 -0.89 0.05
CA THR A 97 9.63 -0.23 0.68
C THR A 97 9.91 0.16 2.13
N ALA A 98 10.55 -0.71 2.90
CA ALA A 98 10.89 -0.47 4.30
C ALA A 98 11.94 0.64 4.46
N PHE A 99 12.91 0.73 3.54
CA PHE A 99 13.92 1.79 3.51
C PHE A 99 13.43 3.08 2.84
N ASN A 100 12.28 3.05 2.18
CA ASN A 100 11.85 4.08 1.24
C ASN A 100 12.96 4.42 0.22
N ALA A 101 13.65 3.38 -0.28
CA ALA A 101 14.80 3.47 -1.18
C ALA A 101 14.38 3.19 -2.62
N ASP A 102 15.03 3.88 -3.54
CA ASP A 102 14.99 3.58 -4.98
C ASP A 102 16.42 3.43 -5.53
N PHE A 103 16.54 3.12 -6.80
CA PHE A 103 17.84 2.84 -7.42
C PHE A 103 18.32 3.98 -8.33
N ASP A 104 17.95 5.21 -8.02
CA ASP A 104 18.32 6.42 -8.79
C ASP A 104 19.64 7.08 -8.35
N GLY A 105 20.31 6.49 -7.36
CA GLY A 105 21.55 7.00 -6.78
C GLY A 105 21.53 7.19 -5.26
N ASP A 106 20.53 6.60 -4.59
CA ASP A 106 20.46 6.58 -3.13
C ASP A 106 21.72 6.02 -2.50
N GLN A 107 22.10 6.57 -1.36
CA GLN A 107 23.24 6.12 -0.56
C GLN A 107 22.75 5.39 0.69
N MET A 108 23.48 4.35 1.08
CA MET A 108 23.27 3.62 2.33
C MET A 108 24.56 3.52 3.14
N ALA A 109 24.42 3.63 4.46
CA ALA A 109 25.50 3.34 5.39
C ALA A 109 25.52 1.84 5.72
N VAL A 110 26.72 1.27 5.82
CA VAL A 110 26.93 -0.14 6.18
C VAL A 110 27.64 -0.17 7.54
N HIS A 111 27.08 -0.95 8.46
CA HIS A 111 27.65 -1.12 9.81
C HIS A 111 27.89 -2.60 10.09
N LEU A 112 29.00 -2.89 10.76
CA LEU A 112 29.39 -4.26 11.10
C LEU A 112 29.24 -4.50 12.61
N PRO A 113 28.37 -5.43 13.06
CA PRO A 113 28.34 -5.87 14.45
C PRO A 113 29.67 -6.53 14.83
N LEU A 114 30.28 -6.12 15.95
CA LEU A 114 31.61 -6.59 16.33
C LEU A 114 31.57 -7.74 17.35
N GLY A 115 30.69 -7.64 18.35
CA GLY A 115 30.57 -8.65 19.40
C GLY A 115 29.68 -9.81 19.03
N SER A 116 29.90 -10.99 19.60
CA SER A 116 29.06 -12.18 19.37
C SER A 116 27.60 -11.96 19.76
N ALA A 117 27.35 -11.23 20.86
CA ALA A 117 26.00 -10.86 21.28
C ALA A 117 25.32 -9.96 20.24
N ALA A 118 26.02 -8.94 19.73
CA ALA A 118 25.50 -8.05 18.69
C ALA A 118 25.24 -8.77 17.36
N VAL A 119 26.10 -9.72 16.98
CA VAL A 119 25.90 -10.57 15.80
C VAL A 119 24.65 -11.43 15.96
N LEU A 120 24.46 -12.07 17.13
CA LEU A 120 23.28 -12.89 17.40
C LEU A 120 22.00 -12.05 17.39
N GLU A 121 22.01 -10.87 18.00
CA GLU A 121 20.88 -9.94 18.01
C GLU A 121 20.54 -9.48 16.58
N ALA A 122 21.53 -9.15 15.76
CA ALA A 122 21.33 -8.81 14.35
C ALA A 122 20.70 -9.96 13.56
N GLN A 123 21.11 -11.20 13.80
CA GLN A 123 20.56 -12.38 13.14
C GLN A 123 19.13 -12.72 13.58
N MET A 124 18.84 -12.62 14.88
CA MET A 124 17.56 -13.07 15.43
C MET A 124 16.46 -12.02 15.37
N LEU A 125 16.80 -10.73 15.53
CA LEU A 125 15.81 -9.65 15.64
C LEU A 125 15.79 -8.69 14.43
N MET A 126 16.94 -8.47 13.79
CA MET A 126 17.07 -7.41 12.78
C MET A 126 17.16 -7.93 11.34
N LEU A 127 17.23 -9.25 11.14
CA LEU A 127 17.34 -9.82 9.79
C LEU A 127 16.10 -9.45 8.94
N ALA A 128 16.31 -9.04 7.71
CA ALA A 128 15.24 -8.55 6.83
C ALA A 128 14.11 -9.59 6.62
N SER A 129 14.43 -10.87 6.61
CA SER A 129 13.42 -11.95 6.53
C SER A 129 12.51 -12.05 7.76
N HIS A 130 12.92 -11.54 8.93
CA HIS A 130 12.10 -11.54 10.14
C HIS A 130 11.22 -10.28 10.25
N ASN A 131 11.48 -9.25 9.46
CA ASN A 131 10.78 -7.97 9.48
C ASN A 131 9.78 -7.85 8.32
N ILE A 132 8.89 -8.83 8.19
CA ILE A 132 7.87 -8.87 7.12
C ILE A 132 6.71 -7.92 7.43
N LEU A 133 6.33 -7.78 8.70
CA LEU A 133 5.20 -6.97 9.15
C LEU A 133 5.61 -5.55 9.53
N ASN A 134 4.73 -4.59 9.21
CA ASN A 134 4.90 -3.19 9.62
C ASN A 134 4.50 -3.03 11.10
N PRO A 135 5.35 -2.47 11.96
CA PRO A 135 5.03 -2.23 13.37
C PRO A 135 3.90 -1.22 13.59
N ALA A 136 3.54 -0.41 12.60
CA ALA A 136 2.48 0.59 12.71
C ALA A 136 1.06 -0.02 12.66
N ASN A 137 0.83 -0.97 11.76
CA ASN A 137 -0.51 -1.53 11.49
C ASN A 137 -0.56 -3.05 11.39
N GLY A 138 0.58 -3.74 11.48
CA GLY A 138 0.64 -5.21 11.38
C GLY A 138 0.44 -5.75 9.94
N SER A 139 0.30 -4.91 8.94
CA SER A 139 0.20 -5.35 7.55
C SER A 139 1.59 -5.70 6.98
N PRO A 140 1.70 -6.63 6.02
CA PRO A 140 2.97 -6.89 5.35
C PRO A 140 3.55 -5.64 4.69
N ILE A 141 4.84 -5.37 4.94
CA ILE A 141 5.59 -4.28 4.30
C ILE A 141 6.39 -4.77 3.11
N THR A 142 6.85 -6.03 3.13
CA THR A 142 7.59 -6.69 2.05
C THR A 142 6.64 -7.21 0.97
N VAL A 143 5.94 -6.28 0.30
CA VAL A 143 4.97 -6.60 -0.75
C VAL A 143 5.59 -6.33 -2.12
N PRO A 144 5.36 -7.19 -3.13
CA PRO A 144 5.75 -6.92 -4.50
C PRO A 144 5.29 -5.53 -4.98
N SER A 145 6.09 -4.90 -5.82
CA SER A 145 5.83 -3.57 -6.37
C SER A 145 6.21 -3.49 -7.84
N GLN A 146 5.73 -2.47 -8.53
CA GLN A 146 6.08 -2.16 -9.92
C GLN A 146 5.97 -3.40 -10.86
N ASP A 147 7.05 -3.77 -11.54
CA ASP A 147 7.06 -4.84 -12.54
C ASP A 147 6.69 -6.22 -11.96
N MET A 148 6.99 -6.47 -10.69
CA MET A 148 6.60 -7.71 -10.02
C MET A 148 5.08 -7.84 -9.96
N VAL A 149 4.39 -6.77 -9.52
CA VAL A 149 2.91 -6.75 -9.46
C VAL A 149 2.31 -6.81 -10.85
N LEU A 150 2.86 -6.03 -11.79
CA LEU A 150 2.36 -6.01 -13.17
C LEU A 150 2.47 -7.38 -13.85
N GLY A 151 3.60 -8.09 -13.66
CA GLY A 151 3.79 -9.44 -14.18
C GLY A 151 2.82 -10.45 -13.57
N LEU A 152 2.63 -10.43 -12.26
CA LEU A 152 1.68 -11.32 -11.57
C LEU A 152 0.23 -11.02 -11.96
N TYR A 153 -0.13 -9.74 -12.10
CA TYR A 153 -1.44 -9.32 -12.57
C TYR A 153 -1.70 -9.79 -13.99
N TYR A 154 -0.78 -9.54 -14.91
CA TYR A 154 -0.88 -9.98 -16.31
C TYR A 154 -1.08 -11.50 -16.40
N MET A 155 -0.31 -12.27 -15.63
CA MET A 155 -0.38 -13.72 -15.62
C MET A 155 -1.74 -14.25 -15.15
N THR A 156 -2.34 -13.61 -14.15
CA THR A 156 -3.57 -14.10 -13.51
C THR A 156 -4.86 -13.56 -14.13
N LYS A 157 -4.75 -12.58 -15.04
CA LYS A 157 -5.88 -12.04 -15.78
C LYS A 157 -6.31 -13.01 -16.87
N MET A 158 -7.61 -13.32 -16.94
CA MET A 158 -8.17 -14.21 -17.95
C MET A 158 -8.48 -13.45 -19.23
N ARG A 159 -8.29 -14.11 -20.37
CA ARG A 159 -8.67 -13.65 -21.69
C ARG A 159 -9.63 -14.66 -22.31
N VAL A 160 -10.68 -14.15 -22.93
CA VAL A 160 -11.70 -14.95 -23.62
C VAL A 160 -11.59 -14.67 -25.11
N SER A 161 -11.85 -15.69 -25.94
CA SER A 161 -11.84 -15.53 -27.39
C SER A 161 -12.99 -14.65 -27.85
N ASP A 162 -12.68 -13.68 -28.71
CA ASP A 162 -13.59 -12.79 -29.39
C ASP A 162 -13.51 -12.97 -30.91
N GLU A 163 -14.38 -12.27 -31.67
CA GLU A 163 -14.36 -12.28 -33.14
C GLU A 163 -12.99 -11.86 -33.71
N THR A 164 -12.28 -10.99 -32.98
CA THR A 164 -10.98 -10.43 -33.40
C THR A 164 -9.77 -11.19 -32.89
N LEU A 165 -9.93 -11.94 -31.80
CA LEU A 165 -8.82 -12.63 -31.14
C LEU A 165 -9.23 -14.04 -30.71
N LYS A 166 -8.52 -15.04 -31.23
CA LYS A 166 -8.67 -16.44 -30.81
C LYS A 166 -7.59 -16.80 -29.81
N VAL A 167 -7.98 -17.19 -28.60
CA VAL A 167 -7.10 -17.62 -27.53
C VAL A 167 -6.87 -19.13 -27.65
N LYS A 168 -5.60 -19.55 -27.77
CA LYS A 168 -5.29 -20.97 -27.86
C LYS A 168 -5.52 -21.68 -26.54
N GLY A 169 -6.23 -22.82 -26.59
CA GLY A 169 -6.45 -23.68 -25.45
C GLY A 169 -7.60 -23.27 -24.52
N GLU A 170 -8.46 -22.35 -24.95
CA GLU A 170 -9.64 -21.97 -24.17
C GLU A 170 -10.61 -23.16 -24.04
N GLY A 171 -11.12 -23.37 -22.82
CA GLY A 171 -12.10 -24.43 -22.50
C GLY A 171 -11.51 -25.83 -22.31
N LEU A 172 -10.21 -26.02 -22.49
CA LEU A 172 -9.56 -27.31 -22.23
C LEU A 172 -9.65 -27.68 -20.75
N THR A 173 -9.82 -28.98 -20.50
CA THR A 173 -9.89 -29.54 -19.15
C THR A 173 -8.69 -30.41 -18.89
N PHE A 174 -7.99 -30.15 -17.77
CA PHE A 174 -6.79 -30.87 -17.36
C PHE A 174 -7.04 -31.62 -16.06
N TYR A 175 -6.46 -32.81 -15.95
CA TYR A 175 -6.56 -33.63 -14.75
C TYR A 175 -5.65 -33.12 -13.62
N SER A 176 -4.49 -32.54 -13.98
CA SER A 176 -3.53 -31.97 -13.01
C SER A 176 -2.90 -30.69 -13.52
N ALA A 177 -2.26 -29.96 -12.61
CA ALA A 177 -1.45 -28.76 -12.93
C ALA A 177 -0.27 -29.09 -13.86
N GLU A 178 0.32 -30.27 -13.70
CA GLU A 178 1.47 -30.74 -14.49
C GLU A 178 1.08 -30.99 -15.96
N GLU A 179 -0.11 -31.58 -16.19
CA GLU A 179 -0.63 -31.77 -17.54
C GLU A 179 -0.86 -30.43 -18.26
N ALA A 180 -1.38 -29.43 -17.53
CA ALA A 180 -1.56 -28.09 -18.07
C ALA A 180 -0.21 -27.42 -18.40
N GLU A 181 0.83 -27.65 -17.59
CA GLU A 181 2.19 -27.14 -17.85
C GLU A 181 2.81 -27.78 -19.11
N ILE A 182 2.63 -29.07 -19.31
CA ILE A 182 3.08 -29.76 -20.54
C ILE A 182 2.38 -29.15 -21.76
N ALA A 183 1.05 -28.97 -21.69
CA ALA A 183 0.28 -28.38 -22.78
C ALA A 183 0.70 -26.93 -23.09
N PHE A 184 1.08 -26.15 -22.08
CA PHE A 184 1.61 -24.81 -22.25
C PHE A 184 2.99 -24.84 -22.91
N ASN A 185 3.90 -25.71 -22.48
CA ASN A 185 5.23 -25.84 -23.04
C ASN A 185 5.21 -26.32 -24.50
N GLU A 186 4.21 -27.11 -24.88
CA GLU A 186 3.95 -27.49 -26.27
C GLU A 186 3.25 -26.39 -27.11
N GLY A 187 2.93 -25.25 -26.52
CA GLY A 187 2.28 -24.12 -27.19
C GLY A 187 0.80 -24.38 -27.55
N ARG A 188 0.14 -25.33 -26.90
CA ARG A 188 -1.29 -25.64 -27.07
C ARG A 188 -2.19 -24.73 -26.25
N VAL A 189 -1.68 -24.15 -25.18
CA VAL A 189 -2.40 -23.27 -24.25
C VAL A 189 -1.63 -21.96 -24.09
N GLU A 190 -2.34 -20.84 -24.09
CA GLU A 190 -1.78 -19.53 -23.77
C GLU A 190 -1.85 -19.24 -22.26
N LEU A 191 -0.98 -18.34 -21.77
CA LEU A 191 -0.87 -17.99 -20.36
C LEU A 191 -2.20 -17.51 -19.75
N ASN A 192 -2.95 -16.71 -20.52
CA ASN A 192 -4.19 -16.09 -20.08
C ASN A 192 -5.45 -16.89 -20.47
N ALA A 193 -5.29 -18.06 -21.10
CA ALA A 193 -6.39 -18.89 -21.56
C ALA A 193 -7.23 -19.39 -20.38
N LYS A 194 -8.55 -19.31 -20.51
CA LYS A 194 -9.52 -19.88 -19.56
C LYS A 194 -9.55 -21.39 -19.70
N VAL A 195 -9.12 -22.11 -18.68
CA VAL A 195 -9.05 -23.59 -18.65
C VAL A 195 -9.75 -24.14 -17.41
N ARG A 196 -10.01 -25.44 -17.41
CA ARG A 196 -10.55 -26.16 -16.26
C ARG A 196 -9.46 -27.10 -15.73
N VAL A 197 -9.26 -27.08 -14.41
CA VAL A 197 -8.29 -27.96 -13.75
C VAL A 197 -8.89 -28.55 -12.49
N ARG A 198 -8.51 -29.77 -12.15
CA ARG A 198 -8.83 -30.39 -10.87
C ARG A 198 -7.85 -29.90 -9.84
N ALA A 199 -8.30 -29.06 -8.91
CA ALA A 199 -7.51 -28.48 -7.83
C ALA A 199 -8.06 -28.82 -6.46
N ARG A 200 -7.22 -28.68 -5.43
CA ARG A 200 -7.63 -28.77 -4.02
C ARG A 200 -8.19 -27.41 -3.62
N VAL A 201 -9.45 -27.39 -3.25
CA VAL A 201 -10.14 -26.17 -2.77
C VAL A 201 -10.62 -26.44 -1.36
N GLU A 202 -10.52 -25.46 -0.50
CA GLU A 202 -11.06 -25.50 0.84
C GLU A 202 -12.57 -25.20 0.78
N GLU A 203 -13.38 -26.17 1.17
CA GLU A 203 -14.83 -26.01 1.37
C GLU A 203 -15.16 -26.55 2.78
N ASP A 204 -15.83 -25.74 3.60
CA ASP A 204 -16.26 -26.07 4.96
C ASP A 204 -15.09 -26.52 5.89
N GLY A 205 -13.91 -25.95 5.72
CA GLY A 205 -12.72 -26.32 6.50
C GLY A 205 -12.07 -27.64 6.10
N GLU A 206 -12.52 -28.28 5.02
CA GLU A 206 -11.91 -29.49 4.43
C GLU A 206 -11.37 -29.24 3.04
N LEU A 207 -10.16 -29.73 2.75
CA LEU A 207 -9.56 -29.68 1.41
C LEU A 207 -10.16 -30.77 0.53
N LYS A 208 -11.02 -30.38 -0.42
CA LYS A 208 -11.65 -31.29 -1.40
C LYS A 208 -11.14 -31.03 -2.81
N TYR A 209 -11.04 -32.10 -3.62
CA TYR A 209 -10.71 -31.96 -5.03
C TYR A 209 -11.96 -31.57 -5.83
N LYS A 210 -11.89 -30.41 -6.49
CA LYS A 210 -12.95 -29.91 -7.35
C LYS A 210 -12.39 -29.47 -8.70
N VAL A 211 -13.18 -29.60 -9.77
CA VAL A 211 -12.84 -29.01 -11.06
C VAL A 211 -13.24 -27.55 -11.04
N ILE A 212 -12.26 -26.66 -11.14
CA ILE A 212 -12.45 -25.22 -11.13
C ILE A 212 -12.11 -24.60 -12.47
N GLU A 213 -12.80 -23.51 -12.80
CA GLU A 213 -12.43 -22.66 -13.93
C GLU A 213 -11.34 -21.67 -13.48
N THR A 214 -10.23 -21.66 -14.21
CA THR A 214 -9.07 -20.85 -13.87
C THR A 214 -8.30 -20.47 -15.14
N SER A 215 -7.19 -19.75 -15.00
CA SER A 215 -6.23 -19.53 -16.10
C SER A 215 -4.96 -20.35 -15.87
N PHE A 216 -4.23 -20.65 -16.96
CA PHE A 216 -2.95 -21.34 -16.82
C PHE A 216 -1.99 -20.53 -15.92
N GLY A 217 -1.99 -19.21 -16.03
CA GLY A 217 -1.17 -18.36 -15.17
C GLY A 217 -1.48 -18.50 -13.68
N ARG A 218 -2.77 -18.66 -13.29
CA ARG A 218 -3.14 -18.94 -11.89
C ARG A 218 -2.67 -20.32 -11.43
N ILE A 219 -2.69 -21.32 -12.31
CA ILE A 219 -2.11 -22.65 -12.01
C ILE A 219 -0.63 -22.51 -11.69
N LEU A 220 0.12 -21.76 -12.51
CA LEU A 220 1.54 -21.52 -12.31
C LEU A 220 1.83 -20.77 -11.00
N PHE A 221 0.99 -19.80 -10.63
CA PHE A 221 1.10 -19.10 -9.36
C PHE A 221 0.87 -20.03 -8.17
N ASN A 222 -0.18 -20.85 -8.22
CA ASN A 222 -0.50 -21.78 -7.14
C ASN A 222 0.57 -22.86 -6.93
N LYS A 223 1.43 -23.12 -7.90
CA LYS A 223 2.60 -24.00 -7.74
C LYS A 223 3.64 -23.44 -6.75
N VAL A 224 3.68 -22.12 -6.60
CA VAL A 224 4.58 -21.41 -5.68
C VAL A 224 3.96 -21.22 -4.31
N VAL A 225 2.63 -21.23 -4.21
CA VAL A 225 1.88 -21.08 -2.95
C VAL A 225 2.07 -22.34 -2.10
N PRO A 226 2.34 -22.23 -0.77
CA PRO A 226 2.38 -23.37 0.13
C PRO A 226 1.04 -24.11 0.19
N GLU A 227 1.08 -25.44 0.30
CA GLU A 227 -0.11 -26.30 0.24
C GLU A 227 -1.16 -26.02 1.32
N ASN A 228 -0.74 -25.41 2.44
CA ASN A 228 -1.58 -25.14 3.60
C ASN A 228 -2.58 -23.98 3.42
N VAL A 229 -2.44 -23.18 2.35
CA VAL A 229 -3.22 -21.93 2.16
C VAL A 229 -4.43 -22.13 1.24
N GLY A 230 -4.52 -23.30 0.57
CA GLY A 230 -5.58 -23.56 -0.41
C GLY A 230 -5.29 -22.95 -1.78
N TYR A 231 -6.24 -23.12 -2.71
CA TYR A 231 -6.09 -22.66 -4.10
C TYR A 231 -6.58 -21.23 -4.29
N ILE A 232 -5.70 -20.35 -4.75
CA ILE A 232 -5.99 -18.94 -4.99
C ILE A 232 -6.46 -18.76 -6.45
N ASN A 233 -7.70 -18.31 -6.66
CA ASN A 233 -8.32 -18.15 -7.97
C ASN A 233 -8.84 -16.73 -8.22
N GLU A 234 -8.02 -15.74 -7.94
CA GLU A 234 -8.33 -14.33 -8.16
C GLU A 234 -7.29 -13.61 -9.01
N VAL A 235 -7.58 -12.38 -9.43
CA VAL A 235 -6.60 -11.54 -10.13
C VAL A 235 -5.67 -10.91 -9.10
N LEU A 236 -4.38 -11.09 -9.28
CA LEU A 236 -3.37 -10.64 -8.33
C LEU A 236 -3.10 -9.13 -8.45
N THR A 237 -3.86 -8.34 -7.73
CA THR A 237 -3.56 -6.92 -7.51
C THR A 237 -2.60 -6.76 -6.33
N LYS A 238 -2.00 -5.57 -6.17
CA LYS A 238 -1.16 -5.26 -5.01
C LYS A 238 -1.90 -5.44 -3.69
N LYS A 239 -3.21 -5.16 -3.65
CA LYS A 239 -4.06 -5.35 -2.47
C LYS A 239 -4.28 -6.84 -2.18
N ALA A 240 -4.61 -7.63 -3.20
CA ALA A 240 -4.79 -9.08 -3.08
C ALA A 240 -3.49 -9.76 -2.61
N LEU A 241 -2.34 -9.42 -3.22
CA LEU A 241 -1.03 -9.95 -2.81
C LEU A 241 -0.71 -9.65 -1.35
N ARG A 242 -1.07 -8.47 -0.83
CA ARG A 242 -0.88 -8.15 0.58
C ARG A 242 -1.71 -9.06 1.49
N GLY A 243 -2.96 -9.34 1.14
CA GLY A 243 -3.81 -10.30 1.85
C GLY A 243 -3.20 -11.70 1.85
N ILE A 244 -2.86 -12.22 0.67
CA ILE A 244 -2.25 -13.54 0.48
C ILE A 244 -0.96 -13.70 1.31
N ILE A 245 -0.08 -12.70 1.32
CA ILE A 245 1.16 -12.74 2.13
C ILE A 245 0.83 -12.80 3.62
N SER A 246 -0.18 -12.06 4.08
CA SER A 246 -0.64 -12.12 5.47
C SER A 246 -1.16 -13.51 5.83
N ASP A 247 -1.96 -14.12 4.96
CA ASP A 247 -2.55 -15.44 5.19
C ASP A 247 -1.49 -16.55 5.15
N ILE A 248 -0.53 -16.46 4.25
CA ILE A 248 0.62 -17.38 4.21
C ILE A 248 1.45 -17.26 5.49
N LEU A 249 1.73 -16.05 5.96
CA LEU A 249 2.49 -15.85 7.20
C LEU A 249 1.79 -16.43 8.43
N LYS A 250 0.44 -16.43 8.45
CA LYS A 250 -0.36 -17.03 9.51
C LYS A 250 -0.38 -18.56 9.43
N ALA A 251 -0.50 -19.09 8.23
CA ALA A 251 -0.60 -20.54 7.99
C ALA A 251 0.76 -21.26 8.02
N THR A 252 1.87 -20.51 7.86
CA THR A 252 3.23 -21.07 7.75
C THR A 252 4.21 -20.32 8.65
N ASP A 253 5.50 -20.69 8.54
CA ASP A 253 6.60 -20.05 9.25
C ASP A 253 7.22 -18.90 8.45
N VAL A 254 7.95 -18.03 9.15
CA VAL A 254 8.69 -16.89 8.56
C VAL A 254 9.67 -17.32 7.45
N PRO A 255 10.48 -18.38 7.59
CA PRO A 255 11.36 -18.84 6.51
C PRO A 255 10.61 -19.27 5.25
N THR A 256 9.50 -20.02 5.39
CA THR A 256 8.66 -20.47 4.27
C THR A 256 8.04 -19.25 3.56
N THR A 257 7.57 -18.27 4.32
CA THR A 257 7.05 -17.01 3.76
C THR A 257 8.13 -16.23 3.02
N ALA A 258 9.37 -16.21 3.52
CA ALA A 258 10.49 -15.55 2.86
C ALA A 258 10.86 -16.23 1.52
N ASP A 259 10.87 -17.56 1.49
CA ASP A 259 11.10 -18.32 0.24
C ASP A 259 9.95 -18.12 -0.76
N PHE A 260 8.69 -18.06 -0.29
CA PHE A 260 7.54 -17.68 -1.10
C PHE A 260 7.71 -16.28 -1.72
N LEU A 261 8.12 -15.29 -0.92
CA LEU A 261 8.37 -13.93 -1.39
C LEU A 261 9.47 -13.88 -2.46
N ASP A 262 10.54 -14.64 -2.30
CA ASP A 262 11.60 -14.76 -3.30
C ASP A 262 11.10 -15.38 -4.60
N ASN A 263 10.28 -16.42 -4.51
CA ASN A 263 9.71 -17.11 -5.66
C ASN A 263 8.72 -16.23 -6.42
N ILE A 264 7.81 -15.52 -5.75
CA ILE A 264 6.87 -14.60 -6.41
C ILE A 264 7.58 -13.42 -7.05
N LYS A 265 8.65 -12.91 -6.44
CA LYS A 265 9.51 -11.88 -7.06
C LYS A 265 10.08 -12.37 -8.39
N GLN A 266 10.67 -13.56 -8.42
CA GLN A 266 11.23 -14.13 -9.66
C GLN A 266 10.15 -14.38 -10.70
N LEU A 267 9.01 -14.96 -10.28
CA LEU A 267 7.88 -15.22 -11.16
C LEU A 267 7.31 -13.93 -11.76
N GLY A 268 7.16 -12.89 -10.95
CA GLY A 268 6.68 -11.58 -11.39
C GLY A 268 7.60 -10.93 -12.42
N PHE A 269 8.89 -10.88 -12.16
CA PHE A 269 9.86 -10.33 -13.13
C PHE A 269 9.94 -11.16 -14.41
N MET A 270 9.97 -12.49 -14.30
CA MET A 270 10.02 -13.37 -15.47
C MET A 270 8.78 -13.19 -16.34
N THR A 271 7.61 -13.09 -15.72
CA THR A 271 6.34 -12.93 -16.46
C THR A 271 6.23 -11.55 -17.10
N ALA A 272 6.63 -10.48 -16.40
CA ALA A 272 6.67 -9.13 -16.97
C ALA A 272 7.61 -9.06 -18.17
N PHE A 273 8.80 -9.70 -18.08
CA PHE A 273 9.75 -9.77 -19.17
C PHE A 273 9.21 -10.56 -20.37
N ARG A 274 8.68 -11.78 -20.15
CA ARG A 274 8.11 -12.62 -21.21
C ARG A 274 6.86 -12.02 -21.83
N GLY A 275 6.04 -11.33 -21.04
CA GLY A 275 4.83 -10.64 -21.51
C GLY A 275 5.14 -9.45 -22.41
N GLY A 276 6.38 -8.93 -22.39
CA GLY A 276 6.79 -7.77 -23.18
C GLY A 276 5.93 -6.55 -22.88
N LEU A 277 5.58 -6.35 -21.60
CA LEU A 277 4.66 -5.30 -21.17
C LEU A 277 5.27 -3.92 -21.39
N SER A 278 4.66 -3.15 -22.28
CA SER A 278 5.12 -1.85 -22.73
C SER A 278 3.91 -0.97 -23.03
N PHE A 279 4.06 0.34 -22.97
CA PHE A 279 3.00 1.28 -23.31
C PHE A 279 3.52 2.43 -24.19
N SER A 280 2.61 3.04 -24.90
CA SER A 280 2.86 4.19 -25.76
C SER A 280 1.81 5.28 -25.54
N LEU A 281 2.04 6.47 -26.10
CA LEU A 281 1.04 7.53 -26.14
C LEU A 281 -0.24 7.13 -26.89
N GLY A 282 -0.16 6.15 -27.81
CA GLY A 282 -1.31 5.59 -28.51
C GLY A 282 -2.27 4.82 -27.59
N ASP A 283 -1.77 4.22 -26.54
CA ASP A 283 -2.57 3.43 -25.59
C ASP A 283 -3.40 4.32 -24.62
N ILE A 284 -3.12 5.64 -24.59
CA ILE A 284 -3.95 6.61 -23.86
C ILE A 284 -5.15 6.93 -24.75
N ILE A 285 -6.35 6.53 -24.32
CA ILE A 285 -7.59 6.77 -25.04
C ILE A 285 -8.24 8.05 -24.51
N ILE A 286 -8.55 8.99 -25.41
CA ILE A 286 -9.32 10.19 -25.08
C ILE A 286 -10.79 9.85 -25.34
N PRO A 287 -11.70 10.08 -24.37
CA PRO A 287 -13.13 9.85 -24.57
C PRO A 287 -13.66 10.71 -25.71
N GLN A 288 -14.44 10.10 -26.61
CA GLN A 288 -15.06 10.83 -27.75
C GLN A 288 -16.08 11.87 -27.28
N GLU A 289 -16.68 11.66 -26.13
CA GLU A 289 -17.69 12.52 -25.51
C GLU A 289 -17.08 13.76 -24.82
N LYS A 290 -15.74 13.94 -24.86
CA LYS A 290 -15.07 15.05 -24.19
C LYS A 290 -15.60 16.41 -24.62
N ASP A 291 -15.67 16.64 -25.94
CA ASP A 291 -16.06 17.95 -26.50
C ASP A 291 -17.53 18.26 -26.19
N GLU A 292 -18.41 17.24 -26.19
CA GLU A 292 -19.81 17.40 -25.81
C GLU A 292 -19.97 17.75 -24.32
N LEU A 293 -19.27 17.04 -23.42
CA LEU A 293 -19.31 17.32 -21.97
C LEU A 293 -18.77 18.71 -21.65
N VAL A 294 -17.73 19.16 -22.34
CA VAL A 294 -17.16 20.51 -22.17
C VAL A 294 -18.13 21.57 -22.67
N SER A 295 -18.73 21.38 -23.85
CA SER A 295 -19.70 22.32 -24.41
C SER A 295 -20.93 22.48 -23.52
N ASN A 296 -21.42 21.37 -22.94
CA ASN A 296 -22.54 21.41 -22.01
C ASN A 296 -22.19 22.18 -20.71
N ALA A 297 -20.96 21.99 -20.21
CA ALA A 297 -20.48 22.73 -19.04
C ALA A 297 -20.35 24.25 -19.33
N GLU A 298 -19.85 24.62 -20.51
CA GLU A 298 -19.76 26.02 -20.95
C GLU A 298 -21.14 26.67 -21.03
N SER A 299 -22.14 25.96 -21.56
CA SER A 299 -23.52 26.46 -21.62
C SER A 299 -24.10 26.70 -20.22
N GLN A 300 -23.90 25.79 -19.26
CA GLN A 300 -24.32 25.97 -17.87
C GLN A 300 -23.64 27.18 -17.21
N ILE A 301 -22.37 27.40 -17.52
CA ILE A 301 -21.62 28.55 -16.99
C ILE A 301 -22.14 29.88 -17.57
N GLU A 302 -22.54 29.91 -18.85
CA GLU A 302 -23.18 31.08 -19.45
C GLU A 302 -24.51 31.41 -18.77
N GLU A 303 -25.32 30.42 -18.40
CA GLU A 303 -26.55 30.60 -17.64
C GLU A 303 -26.28 31.17 -16.22
N ILE A 304 -25.26 30.65 -15.52
CA ILE A 304 -24.85 31.15 -14.21
C ILE A 304 -24.38 32.61 -14.32
N LEU A 305 -23.59 32.94 -15.34
CA LEU A 305 -23.15 34.30 -15.63
C LEU A 305 -24.34 35.24 -15.96
N GLY A 306 -25.33 34.73 -16.73
CA GLY A 306 -26.57 35.41 -17.00
C GLY A 306 -27.35 35.77 -15.71
N SER A 307 -27.49 34.79 -14.81
CA SER A 307 -28.14 34.96 -13.50
C SER A 307 -27.40 35.99 -12.60
N TYR A 308 -26.08 35.97 -12.64
CA TYR A 308 -25.26 36.96 -11.95
C TYR A 308 -25.44 38.37 -12.54
N ASN A 309 -25.46 38.52 -13.85
CA ASN A 309 -25.65 39.79 -14.51
C ASN A 309 -27.05 40.36 -14.27
N MET A 310 -28.06 39.52 -14.06
CA MET A 310 -29.41 39.91 -13.64
C MET A 310 -29.50 40.26 -12.15
N GLY A 311 -28.43 40.06 -11.37
CA GLY A 311 -28.40 40.37 -9.94
C GLY A 311 -29.11 39.33 -9.06
N LEU A 312 -29.39 38.12 -9.59
CA LEU A 312 -30.09 37.04 -8.84
C LEU A 312 -29.19 36.33 -7.86
N ILE A 313 -27.88 36.26 -8.13
CA ILE A 313 -26.89 35.58 -7.31
C ILE A 313 -25.73 36.50 -6.94
N THR A 314 -25.07 36.22 -5.82
CA THR A 314 -23.88 36.94 -5.36
C THR A 314 -22.62 36.47 -6.13
N ASN A 315 -21.54 37.27 -6.11
CA ASN A 315 -20.28 36.88 -6.75
C ASN A 315 -19.66 35.62 -6.15
N ASN A 316 -19.77 35.41 -4.84
CA ASN A 316 -19.28 34.19 -4.17
C ASN A 316 -20.08 32.96 -4.59
N GLU A 317 -21.38 33.10 -4.73
CA GLU A 317 -22.27 32.04 -5.17
C GLU A 317 -22.00 31.67 -6.63
N ARG A 318 -21.88 32.67 -7.51
CA ARG A 318 -21.45 32.45 -8.89
C ARG A 318 -20.11 31.68 -8.96
N TYR A 319 -19.11 32.13 -8.18
CA TYR A 319 -17.80 31.49 -8.11
C TYR A 319 -17.89 30.01 -7.70
N ASN A 320 -18.66 29.73 -6.64
CA ASN A 320 -18.83 28.36 -6.15
C ASN A 320 -19.56 27.50 -7.19
N GLN A 321 -20.64 27.99 -7.79
CA GLN A 321 -21.38 27.24 -8.82
C GLN A 321 -20.52 26.94 -10.05
N VAL A 322 -19.69 27.86 -10.51
CA VAL A 322 -18.76 27.62 -11.64
C VAL A 322 -17.75 26.53 -11.30
N ILE A 323 -17.18 26.55 -10.08
CA ILE A 323 -16.24 25.52 -9.64
C ILE A 323 -16.92 24.15 -9.56
N ASP A 324 -18.15 24.10 -9.05
CA ASP A 324 -18.94 22.85 -8.93
C ASP A 324 -19.24 22.26 -10.30
N VAL A 325 -19.64 23.07 -11.28
CA VAL A 325 -19.87 22.61 -12.66
C VAL A 325 -18.61 21.98 -13.24
N TRP A 326 -17.46 22.64 -13.12
CA TRP A 326 -16.21 22.11 -13.65
C TRP A 326 -15.72 20.87 -12.90
N THR A 327 -15.92 20.82 -11.58
CA THR A 327 -15.55 19.66 -10.78
C THR A 327 -16.39 18.43 -11.18
N ASN A 328 -17.71 18.61 -11.33
CA ASN A 328 -18.61 17.54 -11.76
C ASN A 328 -18.29 17.06 -13.19
N THR A 329 -18.07 18.00 -14.11
CA THR A 329 -17.69 17.66 -15.49
C THR A 329 -16.39 16.88 -15.54
N ASN A 330 -15.39 17.29 -14.76
CA ASN A 330 -14.11 16.59 -14.66
C ASN A 330 -14.26 15.18 -14.06
N ALA A 331 -15.12 15.00 -13.05
CA ALA A 331 -15.40 13.69 -12.48
C ALA A 331 -16.08 12.76 -13.51
N ARG A 332 -17.11 13.23 -14.20
CA ARG A 332 -17.79 12.48 -15.29
C ARG A 332 -16.84 12.09 -16.40
N LEU A 333 -15.99 13.04 -16.84
CA LEU A 333 -14.99 12.77 -17.88
C LEU A 333 -13.98 11.71 -17.44
N THR A 334 -13.59 11.73 -16.16
CA THR A 334 -12.68 10.73 -15.58
C THR A 334 -13.33 9.35 -15.56
N GLU A 335 -14.58 9.24 -15.16
CA GLU A 335 -15.33 7.96 -15.17
C GLU A 335 -15.44 7.39 -16.59
N ARG A 336 -15.76 8.23 -17.58
CA ARG A 336 -15.81 7.82 -18.98
C ARG A 336 -14.45 7.37 -19.49
N ALA A 337 -13.37 8.11 -19.20
CA ALA A 337 -12.01 7.72 -19.57
C ALA A 337 -11.63 6.37 -18.96
N MET A 338 -11.96 6.14 -17.69
CA MET A 338 -11.71 4.85 -17.02
C MET A 338 -12.51 3.71 -17.64
N HIS A 339 -13.77 3.96 -18.01
CA HIS A 339 -14.62 2.97 -18.68
C HIS A 339 -14.05 2.57 -20.03
N TYR A 340 -13.61 3.54 -20.85
CA TYR A 340 -12.99 3.25 -22.16
C TYR A 340 -11.69 2.45 -22.00
N LEU A 341 -10.84 2.82 -21.05
CA LEU A 341 -9.60 2.09 -20.78
C LEU A 341 -9.84 0.67 -20.26
N SER A 342 -10.88 0.46 -19.43
CA SER A 342 -11.23 -0.86 -18.89
C SER A 342 -11.84 -1.79 -19.94
N SER A 343 -12.54 -1.25 -20.93
CA SER A 343 -13.16 -2.02 -22.01
C SER A 343 -12.21 -2.29 -23.19
N ASP A 344 -11.18 -1.46 -23.35
CA ASP A 344 -10.20 -1.64 -24.42
C ASP A 344 -9.46 -2.98 -24.30
N ARG A 345 -9.43 -3.73 -25.41
CA ARG A 345 -8.75 -5.05 -25.49
C ARG A 345 -9.12 -5.99 -24.35
N GLN A 346 -10.37 -6.00 -23.88
CA GLN A 346 -10.84 -6.78 -22.72
C GLN A 346 -10.08 -6.43 -21.41
N GLY A 347 -9.67 -5.16 -21.25
CA GLY A 347 -8.91 -4.67 -20.12
C GLY A 347 -7.42 -5.04 -20.14
N PHE A 348 -6.88 -5.45 -21.27
CA PHE A 348 -5.44 -5.65 -21.49
C PHE A 348 -4.74 -4.39 -22.04
N ASN A 349 -5.37 -3.22 -21.91
CA ASN A 349 -4.68 -1.97 -22.15
C ASN A 349 -3.53 -1.81 -21.14
N PRO A 350 -2.27 -1.57 -21.57
CA PRO A 350 -1.12 -1.50 -20.66
C PRO A 350 -1.27 -0.47 -19.54
N ILE A 351 -1.85 0.69 -19.84
CA ILE A 351 -2.05 1.76 -18.86
C ILE A 351 -3.11 1.36 -17.83
N TYR A 352 -4.20 0.74 -18.29
CA TYR A 352 -5.22 0.20 -17.39
C TYR A 352 -4.65 -0.88 -16.48
N MET A 353 -3.87 -1.81 -17.03
CA MET A 353 -3.22 -2.86 -16.23
C MET A 353 -2.28 -2.30 -15.17
N MET A 354 -1.49 -1.25 -15.48
CA MET A 354 -0.61 -0.61 -14.50
C MET A 354 -1.38 0.04 -13.35
N LEU A 355 -2.52 0.65 -13.65
CA LEU A 355 -3.37 1.32 -12.66
C LEU A 355 -4.12 0.31 -11.81
N ASP A 356 -4.85 -0.62 -12.44
CA ASP A 356 -5.74 -1.58 -11.78
C ASP A 356 -4.96 -2.57 -10.92
N SER A 357 -3.79 -3.01 -11.37
CA SER A 357 -2.89 -3.84 -10.57
C SER A 357 -2.33 -3.13 -9.32
N GLY A 358 -2.34 -1.79 -9.31
CA GLY A 358 -1.66 -0.99 -8.29
C GLY A 358 -0.13 -0.97 -8.42
N ALA A 359 0.40 -1.37 -9.58
CA ALA A 359 1.84 -1.36 -9.86
C ALA A 359 2.38 0.06 -9.92
N ARG A 360 1.74 0.94 -10.70
CA ARG A 360 2.12 2.34 -10.83
C ARG A 360 0.95 3.19 -11.34
N GLY A 361 0.93 4.45 -10.94
CA GLY A 361 -0.06 5.41 -11.39
C GLY A 361 -1.25 5.58 -10.45
N SER A 362 -2.00 6.65 -10.69
CA SER A 362 -3.24 6.95 -9.97
C SER A 362 -4.32 7.41 -10.97
N LYS A 363 -5.60 7.32 -10.57
CA LYS A 363 -6.72 7.82 -11.38
C LYS A 363 -6.55 9.30 -11.75
N GLU A 364 -5.98 10.11 -10.84
CA GLU A 364 -5.68 11.51 -11.05
C GLU A 364 -4.66 11.76 -12.17
N GLN A 365 -3.63 10.92 -12.25
CA GLN A 365 -2.64 11.00 -13.32
C GLN A 365 -3.24 10.65 -14.68
N ILE A 366 -4.09 9.62 -14.74
CA ILE A 366 -4.81 9.26 -15.98
C ILE A 366 -5.79 10.34 -16.39
N ARG A 367 -6.49 10.96 -15.44
CA ARG A 367 -7.35 12.12 -15.71
C ARG A 367 -6.58 13.22 -16.43
N GLN A 368 -5.39 13.56 -15.97
CA GLN A 368 -4.55 14.59 -16.59
C GLN A 368 -3.99 14.16 -17.95
N LEU A 369 -3.83 12.86 -18.19
CA LEU A 369 -3.30 12.32 -19.45
C LEU A 369 -4.37 12.21 -20.54
N SER A 370 -5.58 11.76 -20.21
CA SER A 370 -6.64 11.41 -21.16
C SER A 370 -7.90 12.29 -21.06
N GLY A 371 -8.17 12.87 -19.92
CA GLY A 371 -9.34 13.72 -19.68
C GLY A 371 -9.04 15.20 -19.84
N MET A 372 -9.08 15.93 -18.74
CA MET A 372 -8.67 17.32 -18.64
C MET A 372 -7.81 17.55 -17.41
N ARG A 373 -6.91 18.52 -17.46
CA ARG A 373 -6.07 18.82 -16.30
C ARG A 373 -6.89 19.41 -15.15
N GLY A 374 -7.91 20.23 -15.47
CA GLY A 374 -8.89 20.73 -14.50
C GLY A 374 -8.50 22.06 -13.87
N LEU A 375 -9.09 22.32 -12.69
CA LEU A 375 -8.95 23.57 -11.95
C LEU A 375 -7.57 23.69 -11.31
N MET A 376 -6.99 24.89 -11.37
CA MET A 376 -5.67 25.20 -10.82
C MET A 376 -5.77 26.20 -9.66
N ALA A 377 -4.89 26.05 -8.66
CA ALA A 377 -4.81 26.97 -7.55
C ALA A 377 -4.13 28.28 -7.95
N LYS A 378 -4.67 29.43 -7.51
CA LYS A 378 -4.01 30.74 -7.66
C LYS A 378 -2.71 30.79 -6.85
N PRO A 379 -1.69 31.55 -7.31
CA PRO A 379 -0.53 31.87 -6.50
C PRO A 379 -0.97 32.72 -5.29
N GLN A 380 -0.66 32.25 -4.07
CA GLN A 380 -0.99 32.97 -2.84
C GLN A 380 -0.13 34.21 -2.66
N LYS A 381 -0.75 35.35 -2.34
CA LYS A 381 -0.05 36.47 -1.71
C LYS A 381 0.16 36.16 -0.23
N SER A 382 1.33 36.49 0.31
CA SER A 382 1.66 36.31 1.73
C SER A 382 0.57 36.94 2.61
N GLY A 383 -0.12 36.12 3.42
CA GLY A 383 -1.12 36.57 4.40
C GLY A 383 -2.58 36.21 4.13
N SER A 384 -2.95 35.57 3.01
CA SER A 384 -4.34 35.12 2.80
C SER A 384 -4.51 33.63 3.14
N SER A 385 -5.42 33.37 4.06
CA SER A 385 -5.75 32.05 4.62
C SER A 385 -6.82 31.35 3.77
N GLY A 386 -6.51 30.97 2.53
CA GLY A 386 -7.42 30.23 1.66
C GLY A 386 -6.91 30.23 0.24
N GLY A 387 -6.68 29.04 -0.32
CA GLY A 387 -6.26 28.90 -1.72
C GLY A 387 -7.43 29.20 -2.65
N GLU A 388 -7.56 30.43 -3.17
CA GLU A 388 -8.50 30.70 -4.26
C GLU A 388 -8.13 29.82 -5.48
N ILE A 389 -9.13 29.31 -6.15
CA ILE A 389 -9.02 28.52 -7.37
C ILE A 389 -9.21 29.45 -8.57
N ILE A 390 -8.51 29.19 -9.66
CA ILE A 390 -8.71 29.90 -10.93
C ILE A 390 -10.01 29.35 -11.55
N GLU A 391 -10.97 30.24 -11.84
CA GLU A 391 -12.30 29.87 -12.35
C GLU A 391 -12.22 29.14 -13.71
N ASN A 392 -11.30 29.54 -14.56
CA ASN A 392 -11.10 28.91 -15.85
C ASN A 392 -10.21 27.66 -15.71
N PRO A 393 -10.74 26.45 -15.95
CA PRO A 393 -9.95 25.22 -15.90
C PRO A 393 -9.03 25.09 -17.11
N ILE A 394 -8.06 24.21 -17.00
CA ILE A 394 -7.28 23.74 -18.14
C ILE A 394 -8.03 22.56 -18.75
N ILE A 395 -8.66 22.78 -19.92
CA ILE A 395 -9.45 21.77 -20.64
C ILE A 395 -8.55 20.77 -21.36
N ALA A 396 -7.39 21.21 -21.82
CA ALA A 396 -6.42 20.36 -22.50
C ALA A 396 -5.85 19.28 -21.56
N ASN A 397 -5.52 18.13 -22.11
CA ASN A 397 -4.78 17.06 -21.46
C ASN A 397 -3.32 17.00 -21.95
N PHE A 398 -2.49 16.18 -21.31
CA PHE A 398 -1.09 16.06 -21.70
C PHE A 398 -0.89 15.37 -23.06
N LYS A 399 -1.84 14.52 -23.51
CA LYS A 399 -1.76 13.85 -24.81
C LYS A 399 -1.98 14.85 -25.96
N GLU A 400 -2.93 15.76 -25.80
CA GLU A 400 -3.23 16.83 -26.77
C GLU A 400 -2.17 17.93 -26.74
N GLY A 401 -1.52 18.14 -25.59
CA GLY A 401 -0.60 19.23 -25.33
C GLY A 401 -1.30 20.45 -24.75
N LEU A 402 -0.58 21.21 -23.93
CA LEU A 402 -1.08 22.43 -23.30
C LEU A 402 -0.71 23.64 -24.14
N SER A 403 -1.59 24.64 -24.19
CA SER A 403 -1.25 25.96 -24.71
C SER A 403 -0.21 26.65 -23.82
N ILE A 404 0.45 27.69 -24.35
CA ILE A 404 1.49 28.45 -23.62
C ILE A 404 0.92 29.06 -22.33
N LEU A 405 -0.31 29.58 -22.38
CA LEU A 405 -0.97 30.18 -21.21
C LEU A 405 -1.36 29.13 -20.18
N GLU A 406 -1.93 28.02 -20.61
CA GLU A 406 -2.28 26.89 -19.71
C GLU A 406 -1.03 26.30 -19.04
N TYR A 407 0.06 26.14 -19.79
CA TYR A 407 1.34 25.71 -19.24
C TYR A 407 1.84 26.70 -18.18
N PHE A 408 1.80 28.01 -18.46
CA PHE A 408 2.24 29.03 -17.51
C PHE A 408 1.41 29.01 -16.23
N ILE A 409 0.07 28.90 -16.32
CA ILE A 409 -0.82 28.76 -15.17
C ILE A 409 -0.45 27.53 -14.36
N SER A 410 -0.17 26.42 -15.02
CA SER A 410 0.17 25.17 -14.34
C SER A 410 1.49 25.22 -13.58
N THR A 411 2.44 26.07 -14.00
CA THR A 411 3.74 26.22 -13.30
C THR A 411 3.61 26.82 -11.91
N HIS A 412 2.58 27.63 -11.65
CA HIS A 412 2.31 28.21 -10.32
C HIS A 412 1.99 27.09 -9.30
N GLY A 413 1.12 26.15 -9.68
CA GLY A 413 0.77 25.01 -8.85
C GLY A 413 1.96 24.09 -8.59
N ALA A 414 2.75 23.80 -9.63
CA ALA A 414 3.95 22.98 -9.50
C ALA A 414 4.98 23.62 -8.55
N ARG A 415 5.25 24.92 -8.70
CA ARG A 415 6.18 25.65 -7.81
C ARG A 415 5.70 25.66 -6.37
N LYS A 416 4.39 25.87 -6.14
CA LYS A 416 3.79 25.82 -4.80
C LYS A 416 3.96 24.42 -4.19
N GLY A 417 3.68 23.37 -4.97
CA GLY A 417 3.85 21.99 -4.51
C GLY A 417 5.29 21.68 -4.11
N LEU A 418 6.29 22.13 -4.88
CA LEU A 418 7.72 22.00 -4.56
C LEU A 418 8.08 22.72 -3.25
N ALA A 419 7.65 23.96 -3.08
CA ALA A 419 7.91 24.74 -1.87
C ALA A 419 7.23 24.13 -0.64
N ASP A 420 5.96 23.73 -0.76
CA ASP A 420 5.20 23.09 0.33
C ASP A 420 5.84 21.77 0.75
N THR A 421 6.32 20.97 -0.20
CA THR A 421 7.03 19.72 0.11
C THR A 421 8.29 19.99 0.94
N ALA A 422 9.12 20.95 0.54
CA ALA A 422 10.34 21.27 1.25
C ALA A 422 10.10 21.77 2.68
N LEU A 423 9.09 22.64 2.87
CA LEU A 423 8.77 23.22 4.20
C LEU A 423 8.10 22.18 5.11
N LYS A 424 7.07 21.50 4.62
CA LYS A 424 6.31 20.53 5.43
C LYS A 424 7.13 19.30 5.83
N THR A 425 8.16 18.94 5.05
CA THR A 425 9.07 17.85 5.41
C THR A 425 9.84 18.18 6.70
N ALA A 426 10.30 19.42 6.86
CA ALA A 426 10.96 19.87 8.07
C ALA A 426 10.01 19.87 9.28
N ASP A 427 8.78 20.34 9.10
CA ASP A 427 7.75 20.36 10.16
C ASP A 427 7.39 18.93 10.61
N ALA A 428 7.22 18.00 9.67
CA ALA A 428 6.96 16.59 9.98
C ALA A 428 8.13 15.94 10.73
N GLY A 429 9.38 16.26 10.36
CA GLY A 429 10.56 15.77 11.06
C GLY A 429 10.65 16.34 12.49
N TYR A 430 10.36 17.62 12.68
CA TYR A 430 10.33 18.25 14.00
C TYR A 430 9.20 17.68 14.89
N LEU A 431 8.02 17.45 14.32
CA LEU A 431 6.91 16.79 15.04
C LEU A 431 7.32 15.39 15.51
N THR A 432 7.91 14.58 14.63
CA THR A 432 8.37 13.23 14.97
C THR A 432 9.36 13.25 16.12
N ARG A 433 10.35 14.16 16.08
CA ARG A 433 11.33 14.31 17.16
C ARG A 433 10.67 14.64 18.49
N ARG A 434 9.73 15.60 18.51
CA ARG A 434 9.01 15.98 19.73
C ARG A 434 8.18 14.82 20.28
N LEU A 435 7.51 14.05 19.41
CA LEU A 435 6.76 12.85 19.82
C LEU A 435 7.66 11.79 20.43
N VAL A 436 8.85 11.55 19.84
CA VAL A 436 9.83 10.61 20.41
C VAL A 436 10.33 11.11 21.76
N ASP A 437 10.68 12.39 21.91
CA ASP A 437 11.18 12.96 23.16
C ASP A 437 10.16 12.80 24.31
N VAL A 438 8.86 12.92 24.03
CA VAL A 438 7.79 12.72 25.03
C VAL A 438 7.51 11.24 25.32
N ALA A 439 7.57 10.40 24.31
CA ALA A 439 7.11 9.01 24.40
C ALA A 439 8.24 7.99 24.66
N GLN A 440 9.52 8.40 24.68
CA GLN A 440 10.66 7.47 24.81
C GLN A 440 10.66 6.64 26.10
N ASP A 441 10.09 7.18 27.19
CA ASP A 441 10.03 6.50 28.47
C ASP A 441 8.85 5.51 28.58
N VAL A 442 7.98 5.47 27.59
CA VAL A 442 6.84 4.54 27.55
C VAL A 442 7.31 3.19 27.02
N ILE A 443 7.64 2.30 27.94
CA ILE A 443 8.08 0.92 27.68
C ILE A 443 7.15 -0.08 28.40
N ILE A 444 7.18 -1.33 27.98
CA ILE A 444 6.45 -2.40 28.67
C ILE A 444 7.24 -2.82 29.92
N THR A 445 6.71 -2.50 31.11
CA THR A 445 7.38 -2.73 32.39
C THR A 445 6.81 -3.88 33.20
N GLU A 446 5.54 -4.17 33.05
CA GLU A 446 4.79 -5.16 33.82
C GLU A 446 3.99 -6.08 32.90
N GLU A 447 3.68 -7.27 33.37
CA GLU A 447 2.86 -8.19 32.59
C GLU A 447 1.37 -7.84 32.68
N ASP A 448 0.90 -7.48 33.88
CA ASP A 448 -0.49 -7.12 34.18
C ASP A 448 -0.55 -6.07 35.28
N CYS A 449 -1.29 -5.01 35.08
CA CYS A 449 -1.55 -3.98 36.08
C CYS A 449 -2.86 -4.21 36.87
N GLU A 450 -3.60 -5.31 36.58
CA GLU A 450 -4.83 -5.71 37.22
C GLU A 450 -5.95 -4.65 37.24
N THR A 451 -5.92 -3.71 36.29
CA THR A 451 -6.92 -2.64 36.18
C THR A 451 -8.31 -3.22 35.88
N LEU A 452 -9.33 -2.64 36.53
CA LEU A 452 -10.74 -2.91 36.23
C LEU A 452 -11.35 -1.86 35.28
N ARG A 453 -10.54 -0.96 34.73
CA ARG A 453 -10.99 0.08 33.81
C ARG A 453 -10.71 -0.37 32.37
N GLY A 454 -11.73 -0.35 31.54
CA GLY A 454 -11.66 -0.62 30.12
C GLY A 454 -12.01 0.57 29.25
N LEU A 455 -12.01 0.35 27.96
CA LEU A 455 -12.50 1.23 26.95
C LEU A 455 -13.57 0.51 26.14
N GLU A 456 -14.74 1.09 26.06
CA GLU A 456 -15.82 0.61 25.21
C GLU A 456 -15.45 0.86 23.75
N VAL A 457 -15.42 -0.18 22.95
CA VAL A 457 -15.08 -0.13 21.52
C VAL A 457 -16.29 -0.57 20.72
N THR A 458 -16.72 0.32 19.81
CA THR A 458 -17.78 0.09 18.82
C THR A 458 -17.23 0.28 17.42
N ALA A 459 -17.94 -0.16 16.39
CA ALA A 459 -17.58 0.18 15.01
C ALA A 459 -17.60 1.70 14.81
N LEU A 460 -16.57 2.25 14.15
CA LEU A 460 -16.51 3.68 13.86
C LEU A 460 -17.42 3.99 12.68
N LYS A 461 -18.48 4.75 12.95
CA LYS A 461 -19.46 5.18 11.94
C LYS A 461 -19.36 6.67 11.70
N LYS A 462 -19.45 7.10 10.44
CA LYS A 462 -19.59 8.50 10.04
C LYS A 462 -20.84 8.59 9.16
N ASN A 463 -21.87 9.32 9.61
CA ASN A 463 -23.15 9.42 8.89
C ASN A 463 -23.74 8.04 8.51
N GLU A 464 -23.78 7.10 9.48
CA GLU A 464 -24.20 5.69 9.32
C GLU A 464 -23.31 4.82 8.43
N GLU A 465 -22.34 5.36 7.73
CA GLU A 465 -21.34 4.58 7.02
C GLU A 465 -20.27 4.06 7.98
N VAL A 466 -20.03 2.74 7.96
CA VAL A 466 -18.96 2.13 8.76
C VAL A 466 -17.62 2.49 8.14
N VAL A 467 -16.87 3.36 8.80
CA VAL A 467 -15.51 3.78 8.39
C VAL A 467 -14.50 2.72 8.78
N GLU A 468 -14.60 2.21 10.03
CA GLU A 468 -13.80 1.09 10.52
C GLU A 468 -14.71 0.06 11.19
N PRO A 469 -14.67 -1.22 10.75
CA PRO A 469 -15.45 -2.29 11.35
C PRO A 469 -14.97 -2.58 12.78
N LEU A 470 -15.82 -3.21 13.58
CA LEU A 470 -15.49 -3.60 14.96
C LEU A 470 -14.30 -4.55 14.99
N PHE A 471 -14.21 -5.47 14.02
CA PHE A 471 -13.13 -6.42 13.84
C PHE A 471 -11.74 -5.77 13.92
N ASP A 472 -11.49 -4.73 13.11
CA ASP A 472 -10.17 -4.06 13.03
C ASP A 472 -9.80 -3.35 14.34
N ARG A 473 -10.80 -2.94 15.11
CA ARG A 473 -10.61 -2.20 16.36
C ARG A 473 -10.35 -3.07 17.57
N ILE A 474 -10.86 -4.32 17.60
CA ILE A 474 -10.73 -5.24 18.75
C ILE A 474 -9.62 -6.27 18.55
N ILE A 475 -9.20 -6.57 17.33
CA ILE A 475 -8.18 -7.58 17.04
C ILE A 475 -6.89 -7.32 17.80
N GLY A 476 -6.39 -8.33 18.53
CA GLY A 476 -5.15 -8.25 19.30
C GLY A 476 -5.25 -7.42 20.59
N ARG A 477 -6.44 -6.93 20.96
CA ARG A 477 -6.69 -6.30 22.27
C ARG A 477 -7.01 -7.37 23.30
N THR A 478 -6.81 -7.04 24.58
CA THR A 478 -7.19 -7.91 25.70
C THR A 478 -8.59 -7.54 26.17
N SER A 479 -9.49 -8.52 26.26
CA SER A 479 -10.84 -8.29 26.79
C SER A 479 -10.79 -7.99 28.28
N LEU A 480 -11.62 -7.05 28.76
CA LEU A 480 -11.77 -6.76 30.18
C LEU A 480 -12.74 -7.75 30.84
N HIS A 481 -13.86 -8.00 30.20
CA HIS A 481 -14.90 -8.92 30.65
C HIS A 481 -15.07 -10.08 29.66
N ASP A 482 -15.77 -11.13 30.09
CA ASP A 482 -16.13 -12.21 29.18
C ASP A 482 -17.01 -11.66 28.04
N VAL A 483 -16.62 -11.94 26.81
CA VAL A 483 -17.42 -11.56 25.63
C VAL A 483 -18.36 -12.72 25.32
N VAL A 484 -19.64 -12.49 25.59
CA VAL A 484 -20.69 -13.50 25.46
C VAL A 484 -21.66 -13.08 24.34
N ASP A 485 -22.01 -14.02 23.48
CA ASP A 485 -23.04 -13.80 22.48
C ASP A 485 -24.43 -13.68 23.16
N PRO A 486 -25.16 -12.59 22.95
CA PRO A 486 -26.48 -12.39 23.58
C PRO A 486 -27.54 -13.38 23.09
N ILE A 487 -27.33 -14.08 21.96
CA ILE A 487 -28.30 -15.03 21.39
C ILE A 487 -28.00 -16.47 21.84
N SER A 488 -26.74 -16.91 21.69
CA SER A 488 -26.34 -18.29 21.97
C SER A 488 -25.87 -18.52 23.42
N ASN A 489 -25.58 -17.45 24.18
CA ASN A 489 -24.90 -17.49 25.48
C ASN A 489 -23.52 -18.21 25.45
N GLU A 490 -22.92 -18.31 24.28
CA GLU A 490 -21.57 -18.85 24.10
C GLU A 490 -20.52 -17.78 24.45
N VAL A 491 -19.51 -18.18 25.23
CA VAL A 491 -18.39 -17.28 25.57
C VAL A 491 -17.38 -17.36 24.44
N TYR A 492 -17.23 -16.30 23.68
CA TYR A 492 -16.24 -16.21 22.61
C TYR A 492 -14.83 -15.93 23.15
N VAL A 493 -14.70 -15.01 24.09
CA VAL A 493 -13.41 -14.62 24.69
C VAL A 493 -13.58 -14.51 26.22
N LYS A 494 -12.65 -15.06 26.98
CA LYS A 494 -12.64 -14.91 28.45
C LYS A 494 -11.97 -13.59 28.85
N SER A 495 -12.37 -13.11 30.02
CA SER A 495 -11.74 -11.95 30.66
C SER A 495 -10.23 -12.12 30.81
N GLY A 496 -9.46 -11.13 30.39
CA GLY A 496 -8.00 -11.15 30.48
C GLY A 496 -7.27 -11.89 29.34
N ASP A 497 -8.01 -12.50 28.42
CA ASP A 497 -7.44 -13.12 27.20
C ASP A 497 -7.37 -12.12 26.03
N MET A 498 -6.40 -12.34 25.17
CA MET A 498 -6.21 -11.54 23.97
C MET A 498 -7.15 -12.03 22.87
N ILE A 499 -7.92 -11.14 22.28
CA ILE A 499 -8.85 -11.45 21.19
C ILE A 499 -8.05 -11.84 19.95
N SER A 500 -8.20 -13.10 19.52
CA SER A 500 -7.62 -13.60 18.28
C SER A 500 -8.40 -13.11 17.05
N GLU A 501 -7.86 -13.35 15.86
CA GLU A 501 -8.52 -12.96 14.62
C GLU A 501 -9.82 -13.73 14.37
N ASP A 502 -9.81 -15.04 14.66
CA ASP A 502 -10.99 -15.89 14.48
C ASP A 502 -12.12 -15.51 15.45
N GLU A 503 -11.75 -15.21 16.70
CA GLU A 503 -12.69 -14.71 17.71
C GLU A 503 -13.24 -13.34 17.33
N ALA A 504 -12.39 -12.43 16.84
CA ALA A 504 -12.82 -11.11 16.38
C ALA A 504 -13.80 -11.20 15.21
N ARG A 505 -13.57 -12.15 14.29
CA ARG A 505 -14.48 -12.39 13.15
C ARG A 505 -15.84 -12.93 13.62
N ARG A 506 -15.84 -13.87 14.55
CA ARG A 506 -17.08 -14.37 15.16
C ARG A 506 -17.85 -13.28 15.90
N ILE A 507 -17.15 -12.38 16.59
CA ILE A 507 -17.76 -11.24 17.27
C ILE A 507 -18.42 -10.29 16.26
N GLU A 508 -17.77 -10.01 15.13
CA GLU A 508 -18.33 -9.13 14.08
C GLU A 508 -19.55 -9.74 13.39
N GLU A 509 -19.55 -11.06 13.17
CA GLU A 509 -20.68 -11.81 12.59
C GLU A 509 -21.86 -11.99 13.58
N SER A 510 -21.63 -11.75 14.87
CA SER A 510 -22.64 -11.84 15.94
C SER A 510 -23.42 -10.54 16.09
N ALA A 511 -24.42 -10.55 16.98
CA ALA A 511 -25.21 -9.36 17.34
C ALA A 511 -24.49 -8.38 18.30
N ILE A 512 -23.20 -8.63 18.60
CA ILE A 512 -22.42 -7.80 19.53
C ILE A 512 -22.00 -6.51 18.84
N GLN A 513 -22.46 -5.37 19.37
CA GLN A 513 -22.13 -4.06 18.80
C GLN A 513 -21.00 -3.34 19.56
N MET A 514 -20.71 -3.76 20.78
CA MET A 514 -19.76 -3.13 21.68
C MET A 514 -18.98 -4.18 22.46
N VAL A 515 -17.67 -3.99 22.56
CA VAL A 515 -16.77 -4.83 23.36
C VAL A 515 -15.94 -3.94 24.27
N GLU A 516 -15.85 -4.29 25.56
CA GLU A 516 -14.99 -3.59 26.49
C GLU A 516 -13.59 -4.22 26.51
N VAL A 517 -12.60 -3.43 26.10
CA VAL A 517 -11.20 -3.89 25.97
C VAL A 517 -10.26 -3.09 26.87
N ARG A 518 -9.19 -3.71 27.28
CA ARG A 518 -8.10 -3.02 27.97
C ARG A 518 -7.34 -2.12 27.00
N SER A 519 -6.94 -0.94 27.47
CA SER A 519 -6.27 0.08 26.66
C SER A 519 -5.05 0.63 27.39
N ALA A 520 -4.09 1.12 26.61
CA ALA A 520 -2.97 1.90 27.11
C ALA A 520 -3.43 3.18 27.87
N LEU A 521 -4.59 3.75 27.49
CA LEU A 521 -5.15 4.95 28.10
C LEU A 521 -5.70 4.70 29.52
N THR A 522 -6.11 3.49 29.82
CA THR A 522 -6.71 3.09 31.11
C THR A 522 -5.75 2.27 31.99
N CYS A 523 -4.49 2.13 31.55
CA CYS A 523 -3.48 1.38 32.28
C CYS A 523 -3.09 2.07 33.60
N GLU A 524 -3.03 1.34 34.70
CA GLU A 524 -2.70 1.86 36.03
C GLU A 524 -1.23 1.59 36.44
N SER A 525 -0.38 1.16 35.50
CA SER A 525 1.06 0.99 35.71
C SER A 525 1.71 2.34 36.07
N LYS A 526 2.57 2.36 37.08
CA LYS A 526 3.22 3.59 37.57
C LYS A 526 4.22 4.19 36.58
N ARG A 527 4.86 3.33 35.79
CA ARG A 527 5.82 3.72 34.73
C ARG A 527 5.59 2.84 33.51
N GLY A 528 5.51 3.45 32.34
CA GLY A 528 5.26 2.71 31.12
C GLY A 528 3.84 2.15 31.01
N ILE A 529 3.68 1.00 30.39
CA ILE A 529 2.41 0.31 30.13
C ILE A 529 2.58 -1.17 30.44
N CYS A 530 1.55 -1.87 30.90
CA CYS A 530 1.60 -3.31 31.06
C CYS A 530 1.31 -4.06 29.75
N ALA A 531 1.79 -5.29 29.63
CA ALA A 531 1.67 -6.10 28.41
C ALA A 531 0.21 -6.39 28.04
N LYS A 532 -0.67 -6.65 29.02
CA LYS A 532 -2.09 -6.91 28.74
C LYS A 532 -2.84 -5.67 28.25
N CYS A 533 -2.56 -4.48 28.79
CA CYS A 533 -3.20 -3.24 28.32
C CYS A 533 -2.72 -2.83 26.92
N TYR A 534 -1.51 -3.17 26.54
CA TYR A 534 -1.01 -2.95 25.19
C TYR A 534 -1.56 -3.99 24.20
N GLY A 535 -1.53 -5.27 24.57
CA GLY A 535 -2.02 -6.39 23.76
C GLY A 535 -0.98 -6.96 22.80
N ARG A 536 -1.33 -7.08 21.52
CA ARG A 536 -0.50 -7.69 20.47
C ARG A 536 0.60 -6.75 19.96
N ASN A 537 1.81 -7.27 19.84
CA ASN A 537 2.86 -6.59 19.06
C ASN A 537 2.57 -6.79 17.56
N LEU A 538 2.30 -5.70 16.87
CA LEU A 538 1.91 -5.71 15.45
C LEU A 538 3.03 -6.21 14.52
N ALA A 539 4.30 -6.04 14.90
CA ALA A 539 5.43 -6.49 14.10
C ALA A 539 5.63 -8.01 14.13
N THR A 540 5.28 -8.67 15.24
CA THR A 540 5.46 -10.13 15.42
C THR A 540 4.17 -10.91 15.38
N GLY A 541 3.00 -10.24 15.50
CA GLY A 541 1.69 -10.87 15.61
C GLY A 541 1.42 -11.57 16.95
N LYS A 542 2.36 -11.56 17.87
CA LYS A 542 2.28 -12.21 19.19
C LYS A 542 2.07 -11.19 20.30
N LYS A 543 1.75 -11.67 21.54
CA LYS A 543 1.69 -10.82 22.73
C LYS A 543 3.01 -10.04 22.89
N VAL A 544 2.92 -8.77 23.25
CA VAL A 544 4.10 -7.91 23.44
C VAL A 544 5.00 -8.45 24.56
N GLN A 545 6.31 -8.33 24.36
CA GLN A 545 7.30 -8.75 25.35
C GLN A 545 7.66 -7.61 26.30
N MET A 546 8.16 -7.98 27.48
CA MET A 546 8.68 -7.02 28.44
C MET A 546 9.89 -6.28 27.87
N GLY A 547 9.98 -4.98 28.12
CA GLY A 547 11.06 -4.12 27.65
C GLY A 547 10.86 -3.55 26.25
N GLU A 548 9.78 -3.84 25.53
CA GLU A 548 9.49 -3.24 24.22
C GLU A 548 9.24 -1.73 24.37
N ALA A 549 9.91 -0.92 23.55
CA ALA A 549 9.78 0.54 23.53
C ALA A 549 8.57 1.00 22.69
N VAL A 550 7.38 0.73 23.18
CA VAL A 550 6.12 0.97 22.47
C VAL A 550 5.85 2.45 22.18
N GLY A 551 6.30 3.34 23.05
CA GLY A 551 6.16 4.78 22.84
C GLY A 551 6.97 5.30 21.64
N VAL A 552 8.19 4.81 21.48
CA VAL A 552 9.03 5.16 20.30
C VAL A 552 8.40 4.60 19.02
N ILE A 553 7.89 3.35 19.06
CA ILE A 553 7.20 2.74 17.93
C ILE A 553 5.98 3.59 17.51
N ALA A 554 5.17 4.02 18.47
CA ALA A 554 4.01 4.87 18.21
C ALA A 554 4.40 6.23 17.59
N ALA A 555 5.41 6.90 18.16
CA ALA A 555 5.89 8.18 17.66
C ALA A 555 6.42 8.08 16.22
N GLN A 556 7.20 7.07 15.93
CA GLN A 556 7.73 6.80 14.59
C GLN A 556 6.62 6.43 13.60
N SER A 557 5.61 5.64 14.03
CA SER A 557 4.46 5.24 13.21
C SER A 557 3.55 6.41 12.83
N ILE A 558 3.51 7.46 13.66
CA ILE A 558 2.80 8.71 13.37
C ILE A 558 3.63 9.62 12.46
N GLY A 559 4.93 9.70 12.70
CA GLY A 559 5.84 10.60 12.00
C GLY A 559 6.20 10.17 10.58
N GLU A 560 6.40 8.88 10.35
CA GLU A 560 6.78 8.34 9.04
C GLU A 560 5.76 8.68 7.94
N PRO A 561 4.45 8.40 8.08
CA PRO A 561 3.46 8.77 7.08
C PRO A 561 3.38 10.29 6.85
N GLY A 562 3.56 11.10 7.90
CA GLY A 562 3.61 12.55 7.78
C GLY A 562 4.68 13.03 6.80
N THR A 563 5.88 12.50 6.91
CA THR A 563 6.98 12.81 5.99
C THR A 563 6.70 12.29 4.58
N GLN A 564 6.17 11.07 4.42
CA GLN A 564 5.85 10.50 3.10
C GLN A 564 4.70 11.25 2.39
N LEU A 565 3.64 11.66 3.11
CA LEU A 565 2.55 12.44 2.56
C LEU A 565 3.02 13.79 2.02
N THR A 566 3.94 14.46 2.72
CA THR A 566 4.52 15.71 2.24
C THR A 566 5.33 15.52 0.95
N LEU A 567 6.05 14.42 0.81
CA LEU A 567 6.78 14.06 -0.41
C LEU A 567 5.84 13.75 -1.59
N ARG A 568 4.67 13.12 -1.32
CA ARG A 568 3.69 12.76 -2.35
C ARG A 568 2.89 13.93 -2.91
N THR A 569 2.68 15.02 -2.16
CA THR A 569 1.94 16.20 -2.65
C THR A 569 2.58 16.84 -3.88
N PHE A 570 3.86 16.63 -4.10
CA PHE A 570 4.59 17.05 -5.29
C PHE A 570 4.05 16.43 -6.60
N HIS A 571 3.58 15.19 -6.57
CA HIS A 571 3.13 14.47 -7.78
C HIS A 571 1.75 14.89 -8.29
N VAL A 572 0.95 15.57 -7.48
CA VAL A 572 -0.42 16.02 -7.87
C VAL A 572 -0.40 17.31 -8.70
N GLY A 573 0.73 18.02 -8.74
CA GLY A 573 0.97 19.13 -9.65
C GLY A 573 0.12 20.39 -9.40
N GLY A 574 -0.38 20.60 -8.18
CA GLY A 574 -1.13 21.81 -7.79
C GLY A 574 -2.55 21.89 -8.38
N THR A 575 -3.09 20.79 -8.89
CA THR A 575 -4.52 20.69 -9.19
C THR A 575 -5.30 20.82 -7.88
N ALA A 576 -6.39 21.58 -7.90
CA ALA A 576 -7.30 21.67 -6.76
C ALA A 576 -7.87 20.26 -6.50
N GLY A 577 -7.51 19.66 -5.38
CA GLY A 577 -8.13 18.42 -4.91
C GLY A 577 -9.59 18.69 -4.55
N ASN A 578 -10.38 17.62 -4.36
CA ASN A 578 -11.80 17.69 -4.04
C ASN A 578 -12.08 18.77 -2.97
N VAL A 579 -12.56 19.92 -3.42
CA VAL A 579 -13.02 21.02 -2.58
C VAL A 579 -14.53 20.90 -2.36
N SER A 580 -15.23 20.12 -3.18
CA SER A 580 -16.64 19.84 -2.99
C SER A 580 -16.82 18.76 -1.92
N GLU A 581 -17.41 19.08 -0.80
CA GLU A 581 -18.19 18.11 -0.04
C GLU A 581 -19.17 17.48 -1.04
N GLU A 582 -19.28 16.15 -1.04
CA GLU A 582 -20.16 15.44 -1.95
C GLU A 582 -21.55 16.08 -1.90
N SER A 583 -21.94 16.76 -2.97
CA SER A 583 -23.26 17.39 -3.09
C SER A 583 -24.36 16.36 -3.39
N SER A 584 -24.01 15.08 -3.54
CA SER A 584 -24.94 13.97 -3.77
C SER A 584 -24.58 12.76 -2.93
N ILE A 585 -25.56 12.17 -2.27
CA ILE A 585 -25.46 10.90 -1.55
C ILE A 585 -26.06 9.83 -2.44
N LYS A 586 -25.29 8.84 -2.87
CA LYS A 586 -25.78 7.69 -3.64
C LYS A 586 -26.16 6.56 -2.69
N ALA A 587 -27.36 6.04 -2.81
CA ALA A 587 -27.77 4.84 -2.07
C ALA A 587 -26.93 3.63 -2.53
N LYS A 588 -26.45 2.85 -1.56
CA LYS A 588 -25.66 1.63 -1.81
C LYS A 588 -26.53 0.39 -2.05
N PHE A 589 -27.81 0.45 -1.67
CA PHE A 589 -28.77 -0.63 -1.76
C PHE A 589 -30.10 -0.11 -2.31
N ASP A 590 -30.85 -0.97 -2.94
CA ASP A 590 -32.20 -0.66 -3.37
C ASP A 590 -33.12 -0.53 -2.15
N GLY A 591 -33.88 0.57 -2.06
CA GLY A 591 -34.75 0.85 -0.93
C GLY A 591 -35.70 2.01 -1.22
N THR A 592 -36.61 2.28 -0.30
CA THR A 592 -37.56 3.40 -0.40
C THR A 592 -37.04 4.56 0.45
N VAL A 593 -36.90 5.74 -0.15
CA VAL A 593 -36.47 6.95 0.56
C VAL A 593 -37.65 7.56 1.28
N VAL A 594 -37.55 7.69 2.59
CA VAL A 594 -38.52 8.39 3.44
C VAL A 594 -37.92 9.73 3.88
N LEU A 595 -38.69 10.81 3.70
CA LEU A 595 -38.31 12.16 4.08
C LEU A 595 -38.92 12.47 5.45
N GLU A 596 -38.11 12.75 6.45
CA GLU A 596 -38.56 13.18 7.79
C GLU A 596 -38.20 14.67 8.01
N ASP A 597 -39.17 15.46 8.43
CA ASP A 597 -39.06 16.92 8.73
C ASP A 597 -38.51 17.79 7.58
N VAL A 598 -38.67 17.35 6.33
CA VAL A 598 -38.20 18.08 5.16
C VAL A 598 -39.30 19.08 4.71
N ARG A 599 -38.98 20.37 4.68
CA ARG A 599 -39.85 21.40 4.08
C ARG A 599 -39.45 21.55 2.61
N THR A 600 -40.38 21.20 1.71
CA THR A 600 -40.19 21.29 0.26
C THR A 600 -41.08 22.37 -0.37
N VAL A 601 -40.56 22.97 -1.44
CA VAL A 601 -41.35 23.82 -2.35
C VAL A 601 -41.26 23.19 -3.75
N LYS A 602 -42.40 23.11 -4.41
CA LYS A 602 -42.44 22.61 -5.78
C LYS A 602 -41.79 23.61 -6.73
N GLY A 603 -40.79 23.19 -7.45
CA GLY A 603 -40.09 23.93 -8.49
C GLY A 603 -40.02 23.09 -9.77
N GLU A 604 -39.43 23.62 -10.82
CA GLU A 604 -39.14 22.92 -12.07
C GLU A 604 -37.63 22.81 -12.22
N ASP A 605 -37.16 21.63 -12.63
CA ASP A 605 -35.75 21.39 -12.96
C ASP A 605 -35.41 22.04 -14.30
N ASN A 606 -34.13 22.19 -14.63
CA ASN A 606 -33.62 22.76 -15.88
C ASN A 606 -34.16 22.05 -17.14
N GLU A 607 -34.72 20.85 -16.98
CA GLU A 607 -35.37 20.07 -18.05
C GLU A 607 -36.91 20.23 -18.07
N GLY A 608 -37.48 21.13 -17.21
CA GLY A 608 -38.94 21.35 -17.10
C GLY A 608 -39.69 20.27 -16.35
N ASN A 609 -39.02 19.37 -15.64
CA ASN A 609 -39.67 18.36 -14.81
C ASN A 609 -40.01 18.97 -13.44
N PRO A 610 -41.18 18.62 -12.85
CA PRO A 610 -41.52 19.08 -11.50
C PRO A 610 -40.59 18.41 -10.47
N VAL A 611 -39.88 19.22 -9.69
CA VAL A 611 -39.00 18.78 -8.61
C VAL A 611 -39.37 19.43 -7.30
N ASP A 612 -39.15 18.73 -6.18
CA ASP A 612 -39.31 19.26 -4.85
C ASP A 612 -38.00 19.86 -4.33
N ILE A 613 -37.93 21.16 -4.18
CA ILE A 613 -36.76 21.88 -3.68
C ILE A 613 -36.81 21.94 -2.15
N VAL A 614 -35.80 21.42 -1.49
CA VAL A 614 -35.70 21.42 -0.02
C VAL A 614 -35.25 22.81 0.48
N ILE A 615 -36.05 23.46 1.35
CA ILE A 615 -35.73 24.78 1.94
C ILE A 615 -35.23 24.67 3.39
N GLY A 616 -35.38 23.49 4.02
CA GLY A 616 -35.03 23.29 5.43
C GLY A 616 -33.57 22.85 5.63
N ARG A 617 -32.91 23.27 6.71
CA ARG A 617 -31.57 22.82 7.09
C ARG A 617 -31.56 21.60 8.02
N THR A 618 -32.73 21.11 8.44
CA THR A 618 -32.91 20.08 9.48
C THR A 618 -33.67 18.85 8.98
N GLY A 619 -33.81 18.68 7.67
CA GLY A 619 -34.51 17.53 7.12
C GLY A 619 -33.61 16.29 7.08
N GLU A 620 -34.15 15.13 7.40
CA GLU A 620 -33.46 13.84 7.34
C GLU A 620 -34.01 12.96 6.20
N PHE A 621 -33.10 12.29 5.50
CA PHE A 621 -33.41 11.28 4.48
C PHE A 621 -33.11 9.89 5.07
N ARG A 622 -34.13 9.05 5.15
CA ARG A 622 -33.99 7.69 5.63
C ARG A 622 -34.28 6.71 4.49
N LEU A 623 -33.36 5.79 4.25
CA LEU A 623 -33.58 4.68 3.33
C LEU A 623 -34.16 3.49 4.11
N VAL A 624 -35.34 3.02 3.72
CA VAL A 624 -36.05 1.90 4.35
C VAL A 624 -36.17 0.74 3.36
#